data_f14dd1d0ed5bb8810fed5de3ea75e67a
#
_entry.id   f14dd1d0ed5bb8810fed5de3ea75e67a
#
_cell.length_a   1.000
_cell.length_b   1.000
_cell.length_c   1.000
_cell.angle_alpha   90.00
_cell.angle_beta   90.00
_cell.angle_gamma   90.00
#
_symmetry.space_group_name_H-M   'P 1'
#
loop_
_entity.id
_entity.type
_entity.pdbx_description
1 polymer ?
#
loop_
_entity_poly.entity_id
_entity_poly.type
_entity_poly.pdbx_seq_one_letter_code
_entity_poly.pdbx_strand_id
1 'polypeptide(L)'
;MRVASMAATDPVITGFRQAMQELYGPRIERVVLYGSRARGDAKPDSDYDIAVFLRDLSSRWQEVRRIADVELAIFDKTGAMVHAMPYPAESWRNTSSPLMHEIRKDGVDL
;
A
#
# COMPACT_ATOMS: atom_id res chain seq x y z
N MET A 1 -10.18 -11.16 4.47
CA MET A 1 -9.76 -9.89 3.81
C MET A 1 -10.62 -9.63 2.61
N ARG A 2 -11.07 -8.41 2.46
CA ARG A 2 -11.90 -8.04 1.32
C ARG A 2 -11.06 -7.85 0.07
N VAL A 3 -11.64 -8.13 -1.09
CA VAL A 3 -11.07 -7.79 -2.38
C VAL A 3 -11.83 -6.56 -2.89
N ALA A 4 -11.10 -5.52 -3.27
CA ALA A 4 -11.70 -4.25 -3.65
C ALA A 4 -12.02 -4.24 -5.14
N SER A 5 -13.28 -4.46 -5.50
CA SER A 5 -13.70 -4.27 -6.89
C SER A 5 -13.56 -2.81 -7.33
N MET A 6 -13.79 -1.85 -6.43
CA MET A 6 -13.60 -0.43 -6.72
C MET A 6 -12.13 -0.07 -6.93
N ALA A 7 -11.23 -0.70 -6.18
CA ALA A 7 -9.79 -0.46 -6.33
C ALA A 7 -9.30 -0.88 -7.72
N ALA A 8 -9.92 -1.89 -8.33
CA ALA A 8 -9.51 -2.38 -9.65
C ALA A 8 -9.71 -1.34 -10.76
N THR A 9 -10.58 -0.34 -10.55
CA THR A 9 -10.86 0.70 -11.53
C THR A 9 -10.20 2.04 -11.22
N ASP A 10 -9.58 2.17 -10.04
CA ASP A 10 -8.91 3.41 -9.65
C ASP A 10 -7.52 3.49 -10.30
N PRO A 11 -7.28 4.48 -11.18
CA PRO A 11 -5.99 4.57 -11.87
C PRO A 11 -4.81 4.80 -10.94
N VAL A 12 -5.01 5.46 -9.80
CA VAL A 12 -3.95 5.66 -8.80
C VAL A 12 -3.53 4.32 -8.21
N ILE A 13 -4.50 3.51 -7.81
CA ILE A 13 -4.25 2.20 -7.23
C ILE A 13 -3.65 1.26 -8.26
N THR A 14 -4.19 1.24 -9.47
CA THR A 14 -3.69 0.39 -10.55
C THR A 14 -2.24 0.74 -10.89
N GLY A 15 -1.93 2.03 -10.98
CA GLY A 15 -0.57 2.49 -11.27
C GLY A 15 0.40 2.14 -10.15
N PHE A 16 -0.03 2.27 -8.90
CA PHE A 16 0.81 1.92 -7.76
C PHE A 16 1.09 0.41 -7.73
N ARG A 17 0.07 -0.42 -7.92
CA ARG A 17 0.24 -1.87 -7.97
C ARG A 17 1.23 -2.29 -9.04
N GLN A 18 1.08 -1.71 -10.22
CA GLN A 18 1.99 -2.03 -11.34
C GLN A 18 3.43 -1.65 -10.98
N ALA A 19 3.63 -0.47 -10.39
CA ALA A 19 4.96 -0.03 -9.99
C ALA A 19 5.57 -0.96 -8.93
N MET A 20 4.76 -1.43 -7.98
CA MET A 20 5.24 -2.36 -6.96
C MET A 20 5.61 -3.70 -7.57
N GLN A 21 4.81 -4.18 -8.53
CA GLN A 21 5.11 -5.43 -9.22
C GLN A 21 6.41 -5.33 -10.02
N GLU A 22 6.66 -4.23 -10.67
CA GLU A 22 7.90 -4.01 -11.41
C GLU A 22 9.11 -3.88 -10.48
N LEU A 23 8.93 -3.24 -9.32
CA LEU A 23 10.01 -2.97 -8.39
C LEU A 23 10.39 -4.21 -7.58
N TYR A 24 9.42 -5.00 -7.15
CA TYR A 24 9.63 -6.09 -6.20
C TYR A 24 9.28 -7.47 -6.71
N GLY A 25 8.33 -7.58 -7.65
CA GLY A 25 7.97 -8.88 -8.22
C GLY A 25 7.62 -9.93 -7.16
N PRO A 26 8.31 -11.10 -7.18
CA PRO A 26 8.00 -12.19 -6.25
C PRO A 26 8.31 -11.90 -4.79
N ARG A 27 9.00 -10.81 -4.48
CA ARG A 27 9.23 -10.42 -3.10
C ARG A 27 7.97 -9.86 -2.43
N ILE A 28 6.94 -9.51 -3.20
CA ILE A 28 5.68 -9.03 -2.64
C ILE A 28 4.92 -10.19 -2.02
N GLU A 29 4.70 -10.11 -0.71
CA GLU A 29 3.80 -11.04 -0.03
C GLU A 29 2.37 -10.55 -0.10
N ARG A 30 2.19 -9.23 0.07
CA ARG A 30 0.87 -8.63 0.16
C ARG A 30 0.96 -7.13 -0.03
N VAL A 31 -0.02 -6.53 -0.69
CA VAL A 31 -0.20 -5.08 -0.79
C VAL A 31 -1.62 -4.78 -0.32
N VAL A 32 -1.76 -3.91 0.66
CA VAL A 32 -3.03 -3.67 1.34
C VAL A 32 -3.35 -2.18 1.36
N LEU A 33 -4.52 -1.84 0.81
CA LEU A 33 -5.09 -0.50 0.97
C LEU A 33 -5.86 -0.47 2.29
N TYR A 34 -5.62 0.55 3.11
CA TYR A 34 -6.35 0.71 4.37
C TYR A 34 -6.72 2.18 4.54
N GLY A 35 -7.25 2.56 5.71
CA GLY A 35 -7.67 3.92 5.96
C GLY A 35 -8.97 4.29 5.24
N SER A 36 -9.19 5.58 5.02
CA SER A 36 -10.46 6.09 4.51
C SER A 36 -10.83 5.58 3.13
N ARG A 37 -9.83 5.39 2.25
CA ARG A 37 -10.06 4.87 0.90
C ARG A 37 -10.53 3.42 0.92
N ALA A 38 -10.09 2.65 1.90
CA ALA A 38 -10.53 1.26 2.07
C ALA A 38 -11.92 1.19 2.70
N ARG A 39 -12.20 2.08 3.66
CA ARG A 39 -13.50 2.10 4.35
C ARG A 39 -14.63 2.68 3.50
N GLY A 40 -14.31 3.44 2.46
CA GLY A 40 -15.32 4.06 1.60
C GLY A 40 -15.78 5.43 2.10
N ASP A 41 -15.10 6.02 3.08
CA ASP A 41 -15.44 7.34 3.61
C ASP A 41 -14.44 8.43 3.19
N ALA A 42 -13.67 8.15 2.14
CA ALA A 42 -12.68 9.09 1.62
C ALA A 42 -13.34 10.28 0.92
N LYS A 43 -12.68 11.42 1.06
CA LYS A 43 -12.99 12.62 0.28
C LYS A 43 -12.09 12.66 -0.97
N PRO A 44 -12.39 13.51 -1.96
CA PRO A 44 -11.57 13.57 -3.17
C PRO A 44 -10.09 13.84 -2.93
N ASP A 45 -9.76 14.56 -1.86
CA ASP A 45 -8.39 14.92 -1.50
C ASP A 45 -7.76 13.98 -0.45
N SER A 46 -8.44 12.91 -0.08
CA SER A 46 -7.92 11.95 0.90
C SER A 46 -6.72 11.22 0.36
N ASP A 47 -5.73 10.98 1.23
CA ASP A 47 -4.55 10.20 0.90
C ASP A 47 -4.92 8.72 0.71
N TYR A 48 -4.09 8.02 -0.06
CA TYR A 48 -4.18 6.57 -0.20
C TYR A 48 -3.17 5.95 0.77
N ASP A 49 -3.66 5.27 1.79
CA ASP A 49 -2.81 4.60 2.77
C ASP A 49 -2.59 3.15 2.36
N ILE A 50 -1.35 2.79 2.07
CA ILE A 50 -1.02 1.46 1.55
C ILE A 50 0.12 0.86 2.35
N ALA A 51 -0.02 -0.41 2.71
CA ALA A 51 1.03 -1.19 3.35
C ALA A 51 1.56 -2.22 2.35
N VAL A 52 2.87 -2.28 2.19
CA VAL A 52 3.54 -3.20 1.26
C VAL A 52 4.33 -4.20 2.09
N PHE A 53 3.94 -5.47 2.05
CA PHE A 53 4.58 -6.53 2.83
C PHE A 53 5.56 -7.28 1.93
N LEU A 54 6.82 -7.25 2.32
CA LEU A 54 7.91 -7.77 1.49
C LEU A 54 8.64 -8.92 2.16
N ARG A 55 8.96 -9.95 1.37
CA ARG A 55 9.86 -11.03 1.78
C ARG A 55 11.29 -10.49 1.74
N ASP A 56 12.14 -11.01 2.60
CA ASP A 56 13.57 -10.70 2.62
C ASP A 56 13.86 -9.21 2.71
N LEU A 57 13.10 -8.51 3.56
CA LEU A 57 13.30 -7.10 3.78
C LEU A 57 14.52 -6.89 4.68
N SER A 58 15.64 -6.51 4.09
CA SER A 58 16.90 -6.31 4.81
C SER A 58 17.10 -4.87 5.26
N SER A 59 16.67 -3.90 4.46
CA SER A 59 16.78 -2.49 4.79
C SER A 59 15.46 -1.79 4.50
N ARG A 60 14.68 -1.57 5.54
CA ARG A 60 13.39 -0.89 5.42
C ARG A 60 13.57 0.53 4.89
N TRP A 61 14.58 1.23 5.35
CA TRP A 61 14.84 2.60 4.94
C TRP A 61 15.12 2.71 3.43
N GLN A 62 15.87 1.77 2.89
CA GLN A 62 16.15 1.74 1.47
C GLN A 62 14.88 1.57 0.65
N GLU A 63 13.97 0.72 1.11
CA GLU A 63 12.70 0.49 0.41
C GLU A 63 11.76 1.68 0.56
N VAL A 64 11.75 2.35 1.71
CA VAL A 64 11.00 3.60 1.87
C VAL A 64 11.42 4.61 0.81
N ARG A 65 12.72 4.73 0.54
CA ARG A 65 13.24 5.66 -0.45
C ARG A 65 12.83 5.27 -1.87
N ARG A 66 12.86 3.98 -2.21
CA ARG A 66 12.43 3.49 -3.51
C ARG A 66 10.95 3.74 -3.75
N ILE A 67 10.14 3.47 -2.74
CA ILE A 67 8.70 3.69 -2.81
C ILE A 67 8.38 5.19 -2.91
N ALA A 68 9.16 6.03 -2.25
CA ALA A 68 8.98 7.48 -2.33
C ALA A 68 9.09 8.00 -3.76
N ASP A 69 9.97 7.44 -4.57
CA ASP A 69 10.09 7.83 -5.98
C ASP A 69 8.82 7.50 -6.75
N VAL A 70 8.20 6.36 -6.44
CA VAL A 70 6.92 5.97 -7.06
C VAL A 70 5.79 6.91 -6.62
N GLU A 71 5.75 7.23 -5.33
CA GLU A 71 4.74 8.15 -4.77
C GLU A 71 4.84 9.53 -5.43
N LEU A 72 6.05 10.02 -5.62
CA LEU A 72 6.27 11.31 -6.26
C LEU A 72 5.84 11.30 -7.72
N ALA A 73 6.15 10.23 -8.45
CA ALA A 73 5.75 10.09 -9.85
C ALA A 73 4.21 10.07 -9.99
N ILE A 74 3.53 9.39 -9.09
CA ILE A 74 2.05 9.36 -9.09
C ILE A 74 1.50 10.75 -8.78
N PHE A 75 2.07 11.45 -7.82
CA PHE A 75 1.64 12.81 -7.47
C PHE A 75 1.80 13.74 -8.67
N ASP A 76 2.94 13.68 -9.35
CA ASP A 76 3.20 14.54 -10.51
C ASP A 76 2.20 14.28 -11.64
N LYS A 77 1.80 13.03 -11.81
CA LYS A 77 0.92 12.63 -12.90
C LYS A 77 -0.56 12.87 -12.58
N THR A 78 -0.97 12.67 -11.34
CA THR A 78 -2.40 12.61 -10.97
C THR A 78 -2.82 13.63 -9.92
N GLY A 79 -1.86 14.22 -9.19
CA GLY A 79 -2.17 15.05 -8.02
C GLY A 79 -2.52 14.26 -6.77
N ALA A 80 -2.60 12.94 -6.85
CA ALA A 80 -2.97 12.11 -5.72
C ALA A 80 -1.77 11.84 -4.81
N MET A 81 -2.04 11.84 -3.49
CA MET A 81 -1.04 11.53 -2.47
C MET A 81 -1.16 10.07 -2.06
N VAL A 82 -0.13 9.29 -2.33
CA VAL A 82 -0.04 7.92 -1.84
C VAL A 82 0.94 7.90 -0.68
N HIS A 83 0.51 7.35 0.45
CA HIS A 83 1.35 7.14 1.62
C HIS A 83 1.53 5.64 1.82
N ALA A 84 2.63 5.12 1.32
CA ALA A 84 2.90 3.69 1.32
C ALA A 84 4.12 3.39 2.19
N MET A 85 4.01 2.33 3.00
CA MET A 85 5.09 1.93 3.90
C MET A 85 5.41 0.46 3.70
N PRO A 86 6.71 0.12 3.61
CA PRO A 86 7.12 -1.27 3.55
C PRO A 86 7.23 -1.89 4.93
N TYR A 87 6.83 -3.15 5.02
CA TYR A 87 6.92 -3.96 6.25
C TYR A 87 7.43 -5.34 5.90
N PRO A 88 8.12 -6.01 6.83
CA PRO A 88 8.45 -7.42 6.64
C PRO A 88 7.17 -8.24 6.46
N ALA A 89 7.23 -9.26 5.62
CA ALA A 89 6.06 -10.09 5.32
C ALA A 89 5.41 -10.66 6.59
N GLU A 90 6.21 -11.08 7.56
CA GLU A 90 5.73 -11.66 8.82
C GLU A 90 5.02 -10.64 9.72
N SER A 91 5.20 -9.35 9.50
CA SER A 91 4.54 -8.32 10.31
C SER A 91 3.02 -8.38 10.18
N TRP A 92 2.52 -8.89 9.07
CA TRP A 92 1.08 -9.04 8.84
C TRP A 92 0.40 -9.85 9.95
N ARG A 93 1.13 -10.83 10.54
CA ARG A 93 0.58 -11.72 11.56
C ARG A 93 0.84 -11.23 12.98
N ASN A 94 1.46 -10.05 13.15
CA ASN A 94 1.79 -9.54 14.47
C ASN A 94 0.53 -9.03 15.18
N THR A 95 0.03 -9.83 16.13
CA THR A 95 -1.20 -9.51 16.87
C THR A 95 -1.00 -8.47 17.97
N SER A 96 0.23 -8.17 18.34
CA SER A 96 0.53 -7.16 19.37
C SER A 96 0.67 -5.75 18.82
N SER A 97 0.67 -5.58 17.50
CA SER A 97 0.82 -4.27 16.85
C SER A 97 -0.54 -3.61 16.63
N PRO A 98 -0.80 -2.44 17.25
CA PRO A 98 -2.03 -1.70 16.98
C PRO A 98 -2.17 -1.31 15.50
N LEU A 99 -1.07 -0.95 14.85
CA LEU A 99 -1.08 -0.58 13.44
C LEU A 99 -1.50 -1.77 12.56
N MET A 100 -0.93 -2.95 12.82
CA MET A 100 -1.29 -4.14 12.04
C MET A 100 -2.75 -4.52 12.27
N HIS A 101 -3.26 -4.31 13.47
CA HIS A 101 -4.68 -4.52 13.77
C HIS A 101 -5.56 -3.62 12.89
N GLU A 102 -5.22 -2.33 12.80
CA GLU A 102 -5.96 -1.39 11.95
C GLU A 102 -5.89 -1.77 10.47
N ILE A 103 -4.70 -2.14 10.01
CA ILE A 103 -4.51 -2.53 8.61
C ILE A 103 -5.35 -3.76 8.28
N ARG A 104 -5.38 -4.76 9.17
CA ARG A 104 -6.19 -5.98 8.94
C ARG A 104 -7.67 -5.69 9.01
N LYS A 105 -8.09 -4.80 9.91
CA LYS A 105 -9.51 -4.50 10.14
C LYS A 105 -10.16 -3.88 8.92
N ASP A 106 -9.53 -2.86 8.35
CA ASP A 106 -10.09 -2.10 7.23
C ASP A 106 -9.49 -2.50 5.89
N GLY A 107 -8.45 -3.31 5.90
CA GLY A 107 -7.61 -3.58 4.74
C GLY A 107 -8.31 -4.28 3.60
N VAL A 108 -7.92 -3.88 2.41
CA VAL A 108 -8.38 -4.45 1.16
C VAL A 108 -7.15 -4.89 0.38
N ASP A 109 -7.11 -6.16 -0.02
CA ASP A 109 -5.99 -6.67 -0.83
C ASP A 109 -6.02 -6.05 -2.22
N LEU A 110 -4.87 -5.60 -2.66
CA LEU A 110 -4.71 -5.05 -4.00
C LEU A 110 -4.09 -6.06 -4.96
#